data_596636bca0b2b96c6c5d4594bc0d90c5
#
_entry.id   596636bca0b2b96c6c5d4594bc0d90c5
#
_cell.length_a   1.000
_cell.length_b   1.000
_cell.length_c   1.000
_cell.angle_alpha   90.00
_cell.angle_beta   90.00
_cell.angle_gamma   90.00
#
_symmetry.space_group_name_H-M   'P 1'
#
loop_
_entity.id
_entity.type
_entity.pdbx_description
1 polymer ?
#
loop_
_entity_poly.entity_id
_entity_poly.type
_entity_poly.pdbx_seq_one_letter_code
_entity_poly.pdbx_strand_id
1 'polypeptide(L)'
;MKKKHRHEEELPPAYEGVERHLMATYYSGVYITNADLVRVAREIGLDMAMKDRQALLKDLMHHAHETGTKAQMMQGFISVLQERSKSYEQLVENFPAAVPLLHGMMQKMRSTILLLQREMRSDPYA
;
A
#
# COMPACT_ATOMS: atom_id res chain seq x y z
N MET A 1 -9.09 -26.99 0.51
CA MET A 1 -8.33 -27.40 -0.68
C MET A 1 -8.30 -26.33 -1.73
N LYS A 2 -9.46 -25.98 -2.24
CA LYS A 2 -9.53 -24.99 -3.31
C LYS A 2 -9.07 -23.60 -2.90
N LYS A 3 -9.36 -23.19 -1.66
CA LYS A 3 -8.87 -21.92 -1.15
C LYS A 3 -7.36 -21.84 -1.13
N LYS A 4 -6.72 -22.97 -0.77
CA LYS A 4 -5.28 -23.07 -0.79
C LYS A 4 -4.73 -22.85 -2.18
N HIS A 5 -5.37 -23.43 -3.18
CA HIS A 5 -4.96 -23.26 -4.56
C HIS A 5 -5.02 -21.81 -5.00
N ARG A 6 -6.08 -21.08 -4.61
CA ARG A 6 -6.21 -19.69 -4.94
C ARG A 6 -5.06 -18.86 -4.37
N HIS A 7 -4.69 -19.13 -3.11
CA HIS A 7 -3.62 -18.37 -2.46
C HIS A 7 -2.23 -18.79 -2.94
N GLU A 8 -2.13 -19.94 -3.59
CA GLU A 8 -0.88 -20.39 -4.16
C GLU A 8 -0.65 -19.83 -5.57
N GLU A 9 -1.69 -19.32 -6.22
CA GLU A 9 -1.54 -18.71 -7.53
C GLU A 9 -0.66 -17.47 -7.42
N GLU A 10 0.29 -17.37 -8.35
CA GLU A 10 1.17 -16.22 -8.37
C GLU A 10 0.45 -15.00 -8.87
N LEU A 11 0.68 -13.89 -8.18
CA LEU A 11 0.21 -12.59 -8.64
C LEU A 11 1.12 -12.11 -9.78
N PRO A 12 0.60 -11.27 -10.69
CA PRO A 12 1.46 -10.64 -11.69
C PRO A 12 2.63 -9.91 -11.05
N PRO A 13 3.77 -9.80 -11.74
CA PRO A 13 4.98 -9.21 -11.16
C PRO A 13 4.81 -7.81 -10.59
N ALA A 14 3.86 -7.04 -11.10
CA ALA A 14 3.60 -5.68 -10.60
C ALA A 14 3.28 -5.67 -9.11
N TYR A 15 2.58 -6.70 -8.61
CA TYR A 15 2.21 -6.77 -7.19
C TYR A 15 3.42 -6.96 -6.28
N GLU A 16 4.47 -7.62 -6.78
CA GLU A 16 5.67 -7.83 -5.98
C GLU A 16 6.35 -6.51 -5.63
N GLY A 17 6.47 -5.61 -6.60
CA GLY A 17 7.03 -4.29 -6.35
C GLY A 17 6.20 -3.47 -5.39
N VAL A 18 4.89 -3.54 -5.53
CA VAL A 18 3.95 -2.85 -4.63
C VAL A 18 4.10 -3.39 -3.21
N GLU A 19 4.14 -4.71 -3.06
CA GLU A 19 4.30 -5.34 -1.74
C GLU A 19 5.58 -4.86 -1.07
N ARG A 20 6.69 -4.83 -1.80
CA ARG A 20 7.97 -4.40 -1.27
C ARG A 20 7.92 -2.98 -0.73
N HIS A 21 7.32 -2.08 -1.49
CA HIS A 21 7.22 -0.68 -1.08
C HIS A 21 6.31 -0.51 0.14
N LEU A 22 5.17 -1.19 0.15
CA LEU A 22 4.20 -1.01 1.23
C LEU A 22 4.65 -1.68 2.53
N MET A 23 5.43 -2.76 2.46
CA MET A 23 5.89 -3.46 3.65
C MET A 23 7.12 -2.85 4.30
N ALA A 24 7.91 -2.09 3.57
CA ALA A 24 9.17 -1.56 4.09
C ALA A 24 9.15 -0.04 4.17
N THR A 25 9.25 0.48 5.40
CA THR A 25 9.34 1.92 5.65
C THR A 25 10.52 2.54 4.89
N TYR A 26 11.58 1.77 4.70
CA TYR A 26 12.73 2.21 3.93
C TYR A 26 12.34 2.67 2.52
N TYR A 27 11.37 2.00 1.90
CA TYR A 27 10.95 2.32 0.54
C TYR A 27 9.81 3.33 0.50
N SER A 28 8.81 3.18 1.38
CA SER A 28 7.61 4.03 1.33
C SER A 28 7.72 5.32 2.13
N GLY A 29 8.67 5.37 3.07
CA GLY A 29 8.82 6.53 3.94
C GLY A 29 7.86 6.54 5.12
N VAL A 30 6.99 5.56 5.23
CA VAL A 30 5.99 5.50 6.30
C VAL A 30 5.66 4.05 6.63
N TYR A 31 5.28 3.81 7.88
CA TYR A 31 4.85 2.47 8.29
C TYR A 31 3.37 2.29 7.98
N ILE A 32 3.07 1.32 7.12
CA ILE A 32 1.68 0.95 6.80
C ILE A 32 1.21 -0.03 7.87
N THR A 33 0.19 0.35 8.63
CA THR A 33 -0.28 -0.43 9.76
C THR A 33 -1.32 -1.48 9.34
N ASN A 34 -1.58 -2.44 10.24
CA ASN A 34 -2.66 -3.40 10.01
C ASN A 34 -4.00 -2.67 9.84
N ALA A 35 -4.22 -1.61 10.60
CA ALA A 35 -5.45 -0.82 10.47
C ALA A 35 -5.56 -0.18 9.08
N ASP A 36 -4.45 0.29 8.53
CA ASP A 36 -4.43 0.81 7.15
C ASP A 36 -4.84 -0.26 6.16
N LEU A 37 -4.29 -1.47 6.31
CA LEU A 37 -4.60 -2.58 5.41
C LEU A 37 -6.07 -2.97 5.48
N VAL A 38 -6.61 -3.06 6.69
CA VAL A 38 -8.02 -3.39 6.89
C VAL A 38 -8.92 -2.31 6.28
N ARG A 39 -8.53 -1.04 6.42
CA ARG A 39 -9.29 0.07 5.83
C ARG A 39 -9.35 -0.04 4.30
N VAL A 40 -8.20 -0.27 3.66
CA VAL A 40 -8.16 -0.41 2.21
C VAL A 40 -8.97 -1.63 1.76
N ALA A 41 -8.86 -2.74 2.50
CA ALA A 41 -9.61 -3.95 2.19
C ALA A 41 -11.12 -3.70 2.19
N ARG A 42 -11.62 -2.97 3.18
CA ARG A 42 -13.04 -2.67 3.27
C ARG A 42 -13.52 -1.84 2.08
N GLU A 43 -12.67 -0.98 1.58
CA GLU A 43 -13.03 -0.14 0.42
C GLU A 43 -13.24 -0.97 -0.84
N ILE A 44 -12.66 -2.17 -0.90
CA ILE A 44 -12.86 -3.07 -2.04
C ILE A 44 -13.72 -4.29 -1.66
N GLY A 45 -14.44 -4.20 -0.56
CA GLY A 45 -15.41 -5.22 -0.18
C GLY A 45 -14.85 -6.44 0.54
N LEU A 46 -13.64 -6.35 1.09
CA LEU A 46 -13.02 -7.45 1.82
C LEU A 46 -12.96 -7.13 3.31
N ASP A 47 -13.60 -8.00 4.11
CA ASP A 47 -13.55 -7.88 5.55
C ASP A 47 -12.55 -8.91 6.07
N MET A 48 -11.39 -8.44 6.53
CA MET A 48 -10.30 -9.32 6.93
C MET A 48 -10.25 -9.52 8.43
N ALA A 49 -10.04 -10.77 8.85
CA ALA A 49 -9.70 -11.08 10.23
C ALA A 49 -8.25 -10.68 10.48
N MET A 50 -7.93 -10.29 11.71
CA MET A 50 -6.58 -9.87 12.05
C MET A 50 -5.60 -11.04 11.96
N LYS A 51 -4.46 -10.80 11.34
CA LYS A 51 -3.34 -11.71 11.22
C LYS A 51 -2.08 -10.87 11.03
N ASP A 52 -0.95 -11.50 10.74
CA ASP A 52 0.27 -10.72 10.58
C ASP A 52 0.18 -9.81 9.35
N ARG A 53 0.94 -8.73 9.38
CA ARG A 53 0.85 -7.64 8.41
C ARG A 53 1.11 -8.08 6.97
N GLN A 54 2.11 -8.92 6.77
CA GLN A 54 2.44 -9.39 5.42
C GLN A 54 1.33 -10.29 4.88
N ALA A 55 0.76 -11.15 5.71
CA ALA A 55 -0.35 -12.01 5.31
C ALA A 55 -1.59 -11.20 4.95
N LEU A 56 -1.87 -10.12 5.72
CA LEU A 56 -2.97 -9.23 5.41
C LEU A 56 -2.80 -8.60 4.03
N LEU A 57 -1.60 -8.10 3.74
CA LEU A 57 -1.36 -7.48 2.44
C LEU A 57 -1.49 -8.48 1.30
N LYS A 58 -0.97 -9.71 1.48
CA LYS A 58 -1.08 -10.74 0.45
C LYS A 58 -2.53 -11.10 0.17
N ASP A 59 -3.34 -11.27 1.22
CA ASP A 59 -4.76 -11.56 1.05
C ASP A 59 -5.47 -10.43 0.33
N LEU A 60 -5.14 -9.20 0.70
CA LEU A 60 -5.73 -8.01 0.08
C LEU A 60 -5.40 -7.96 -1.42
N MET A 61 -4.14 -8.20 -1.76
CA MET A 61 -3.71 -8.18 -3.16
C MET A 61 -4.35 -9.29 -3.98
N HIS A 62 -4.46 -10.51 -3.42
CA HIS A 62 -5.14 -11.60 -4.09
C HIS A 62 -6.61 -11.27 -4.33
N HIS A 63 -7.28 -10.72 -3.32
CA HIS A 63 -8.68 -10.32 -3.47
C HIS A 63 -8.84 -9.27 -4.56
N ALA A 64 -7.99 -8.25 -4.54
CA ALA A 64 -8.06 -7.17 -5.54
C ALA A 64 -7.85 -7.72 -6.96
N HIS A 65 -6.90 -8.64 -7.11
CA HIS A 65 -6.63 -9.25 -8.41
C HIS A 65 -7.80 -10.11 -8.88
N GLU A 66 -8.36 -10.92 -7.99
CA GLU A 66 -9.45 -11.83 -8.33
C GLU A 66 -10.75 -11.09 -8.65
N THR A 67 -11.00 -9.96 -8.00
CA THR A 67 -12.24 -9.22 -8.19
C THR A 67 -12.12 -8.06 -9.17
N GLY A 68 -10.93 -7.84 -9.74
CA GLY A 68 -10.72 -6.74 -10.67
C GLY A 68 -10.74 -5.37 -10.01
N THR A 69 -10.38 -5.29 -8.73
CA THR A 69 -10.40 -4.03 -7.97
C THR A 69 -9.00 -3.51 -7.66
N LYS A 70 -8.02 -3.88 -8.49
CA LYS A 70 -6.63 -3.43 -8.32
C LYS A 70 -6.53 -1.91 -8.24
N ALA A 71 -7.19 -1.21 -9.16
CA ALA A 71 -7.13 0.26 -9.19
C ALA A 71 -7.68 0.87 -7.91
N GLN A 72 -8.79 0.35 -7.42
CA GLN A 72 -9.39 0.84 -6.17
C GLN A 72 -8.47 0.57 -4.98
N MET A 73 -7.83 -0.59 -4.94
CA MET A 73 -6.87 -0.90 -3.89
C MET A 73 -5.68 0.08 -3.92
N MET A 74 -5.12 0.31 -5.10
CA MET A 74 -4.00 1.25 -5.24
C MET A 74 -4.42 2.66 -4.80
N GLN A 75 -5.62 3.09 -5.18
CA GLN A 75 -6.13 4.39 -4.76
C GLN A 75 -6.28 4.48 -3.24
N GLY A 76 -6.70 3.41 -2.60
CA GLY A 76 -6.80 3.36 -1.14
C GLY A 76 -5.46 3.59 -0.49
N PHE A 77 -4.40 2.95 -0.98
CA PHE A 77 -3.06 3.16 -0.46
C PHE A 77 -2.54 4.57 -0.75
N ILE A 78 -2.84 5.11 -1.92
CA ILE A 78 -2.47 6.49 -2.25
C ILE A 78 -3.10 7.44 -1.23
N SER A 79 -4.35 7.24 -0.87
CA SER A 79 -5.03 8.07 0.13
C SER A 79 -4.36 8.00 1.49
N VAL A 80 -3.95 6.79 1.92
CA VAL A 80 -3.23 6.62 3.17
C VAL A 80 -1.91 7.42 3.16
N LEU A 81 -1.17 7.29 2.07
CA LEU A 81 0.11 7.99 1.94
C LEU A 81 -0.06 9.51 1.91
N GLN A 82 -1.09 9.98 1.23
CA GLN A 82 -1.39 11.41 1.16
C GLN A 82 -1.74 11.98 2.54
N GLU A 83 -2.52 11.24 3.32
CA GLU A 83 -2.86 11.65 4.68
C GLU A 83 -1.62 11.71 5.57
N ARG A 84 -0.76 10.71 5.46
CA ARG A 84 0.49 10.69 6.24
C ARG A 84 1.44 11.81 5.82
N SER A 85 1.46 12.11 4.53
CA SER A 85 2.29 13.21 4.01
C SER A 85 1.85 14.55 4.61
N LYS A 86 0.54 14.78 4.73
CA LYS A 86 0.03 15.98 5.37
C LYS A 86 0.45 16.10 6.83
N SER A 87 0.43 14.97 7.54
CA SER A 87 0.89 14.95 8.93
C SER A 87 2.37 15.33 9.03
N TYR A 88 3.18 14.86 8.09
CA TYR A 88 4.59 15.19 8.07
C TYR A 88 4.83 16.67 7.74
N GLU A 89 4.02 17.24 6.85
CA GLU A 89 4.09 18.68 6.56
C GLU A 89 3.83 19.51 7.81
N GLN A 90 2.85 19.10 8.62
CA GLN A 90 2.56 19.79 9.87
C GLN A 90 3.71 19.65 10.87
N LEU A 91 4.35 18.48 10.91
CA LEU A 91 5.53 18.29 11.77
C LEU A 91 6.68 19.17 11.35
N VAL A 92 6.89 19.37 10.05
CA VAL A 92 7.93 20.24 9.53
C VAL A 92 7.68 21.70 9.97
N GLU A 93 6.43 22.14 9.91
CA GLU A 93 6.08 23.48 10.34
C GLU A 93 6.34 23.69 11.84
N ASN A 94 6.02 22.70 12.66
CA ASN A 94 6.15 22.81 14.11
C ASN A 94 7.56 22.51 14.61
N PHE A 95 8.34 21.73 13.86
CA PHE A 95 9.67 21.29 14.26
C PHE A 95 10.66 21.44 13.11
N PRO A 96 11.11 22.67 12.81
CA PRO A 96 12.00 22.89 11.64
C PRO A 96 13.29 22.07 11.68
N ALA A 97 13.76 21.71 12.87
CA ALA A 97 14.98 20.90 13.00
C ALA A 97 14.81 19.49 12.42
N ALA A 98 13.57 19.01 12.27
CA ALA A 98 13.29 17.70 11.70
C ALA A 98 13.23 17.69 10.17
N VAL A 99 13.35 18.85 9.52
CA VAL A 99 13.21 18.98 8.06
C VAL A 99 14.06 18.01 7.26
N PRO A 100 15.38 17.85 7.54
CA PRO A 100 16.18 16.92 6.72
C PRO A 100 15.67 15.48 6.74
N LEU A 101 15.27 14.99 7.92
CA LEU A 101 14.75 13.64 8.07
C LEU A 101 13.39 13.49 7.38
N LEU A 102 12.48 14.43 7.68
CA LEU A 102 11.10 14.34 7.17
C LEU A 102 11.03 14.54 5.66
N HIS A 103 11.90 15.39 5.11
CA HIS A 103 11.99 15.56 3.66
C HIS A 103 12.30 14.24 2.94
N GLY A 104 13.28 13.50 3.47
CA GLY A 104 13.63 12.20 2.88
C GLY A 104 12.46 11.23 2.91
N MET A 105 11.74 11.19 4.02
CA MET A 105 10.58 10.31 4.16
C MET A 105 9.45 10.74 3.22
N MET A 106 9.21 12.05 3.09
CA MET A 106 8.18 12.57 2.20
C MET A 106 8.50 12.31 0.73
N GLN A 107 9.78 12.35 0.36
CA GLN A 107 10.19 11.99 -1.00
C GLN A 107 9.90 10.52 -1.30
N LYS A 108 10.15 9.64 -0.34
CA LYS A 108 9.86 8.20 -0.50
C LYS A 108 8.37 7.98 -0.65
N MET A 109 7.54 8.67 0.14
CA MET A 109 6.09 8.59 -0.01
C MET A 109 5.64 9.05 -1.38
N ARG A 110 6.20 10.15 -1.87
CA ARG A 110 5.86 10.68 -3.18
C ARG A 110 6.22 9.68 -4.29
N SER A 111 7.41 9.09 -4.21
CA SER A 111 7.84 8.07 -5.17
C SER A 111 6.92 6.85 -5.14
N THR A 112 6.49 6.44 -3.95
CA THR A 112 5.58 5.32 -3.80
C THR A 112 4.21 5.63 -4.39
N ILE A 113 3.70 6.85 -4.17
CA ILE A 113 2.44 7.29 -4.79
C ILE A 113 2.54 7.21 -6.31
N LEU A 114 3.66 7.66 -6.89
CA LEU A 114 3.85 7.58 -8.34
C LEU A 114 3.87 6.14 -8.82
N LEU A 115 4.51 5.24 -8.08
CA LEU A 115 4.48 3.82 -8.39
C LEU A 115 3.06 3.28 -8.40
N LEU A 116 2.29 3.59 -7.36
CA LEU A 116 0.91 3.12 -7.23
C LEU A 116 0.04 3.68 -8.36
N GLN A 117 0.22 4.95 -8.70
CA GLN A 117 -0.52 5.57 -9.81
C GLN A 117 -0.21 4.89 -11.14
N ARG A 118 1.05 4.52 -11.35
CA ARG A 118 1.44 3.81 -12.57
C ARG A 118 0.77 2.42 -12.61
N GLU A 119 0.77 1.72 -11.48
CA GLU A 119 0.18 0.39 -11.42
C GLU A 119 -1.34 0.42 -11.54
N MET A 120 -1.98 1.51 -11.13
CA MET A 120 -3.42 1.68 -11.35
C MET A 120 -3.79 1.62 -12.82
N ARG A 121 -2.91 2.12 -13.67
CA ARG A 121 -3.17 2.25 -15.10
C ARG A 121 -2.62 1.09 -15.92
N SER A 122 -1.84 0.21 -15.30
CA SER A 122 -1.23 -0.90 -16.02
C SER A 122 -2.22 -2.04 -16.21
N ASP A 123 -1.93 -2.88 -17.21
CA ASP A 123 -2.65 -4.13 -17.40
C ASP A 123 -2.44 -5.00 -16.17
N PRO A 124 -3.50 -5.49 -15.51
CA PRO A 124 -3.36 -6.33 -14.32
C PRO A 124 -2.59 -7.62 -14.58
N TYR A 125 -2.49 -8.03 -15.85
CA TYR A 125 -1.80 -9.27 -16.22
C TYR A 125 -0.41 -9.04 -16.81
N ALA A 126 0.03 -7.80 -16.81
CA ALA A 126 1.34 -7.46 -17.36
C ALA A 126 2.50 -7.93 -16.47
#